data_6c38735350746fd788e5bf4356eba3ff
#
_entry.id   6c38735350746fd788e5bf4356eba3ff
#
_cell.length_a   1.000
_cell.length_b   1.000
_cell.length_c   1.000
_cell.angle_alpha   90.00
_cell.angle_beta   90.00
_cell.angle_gamma   90.00
#
_symmetry.space_group_name_H-M   'P 1'
#
loop_
_entity.id
_entity.type
_entity.pdbx_description
1 polymer ?
#
loop_
_entity_poly.entity_id
_entity_poly.type
_entity_poly.pdbx_seq_one_letter_code
_entity_poly.pdbx_strand_id
1 'polypeptide(L)'
;MPASSLETIVSLCKRRGFVFPSSSVYGGLGSTWDYGPLGVELKNNVKRAWWRAVVHERDDMEGLDAAILMNRLVWKYSGHEATFSDPMTDCRACKARPRADHVFAAQKGRDPKGLVEINAAIAAKDLACPKCGSKDLTEARPFNLMFRTSVGPVDTGDESGLVYLRPETAQGIFVNFGNVLDTMRRKLPFGIAQVGKAFRNEITPGNFTFRTREFEQMEIEYFVRPGEDEAAHEMWIAERKKWYLDLGMRADNLRVREQEKHELAHYAKRCVDLEYLFPMGWSELEGIANRTDFDLKAHSRSPENPDAVGELHYFDQEQKKHYVPYVIEPSAGADRATLAFLCDAYHDSLVKEPPAEDTAKLRDLVENFARSVGRREGMDADVKQRLQAAAEAIAAGLPATLPTLIGLMDDADANKIEVMKKVRGVGEKIAEEHTRTVLHLHPRLAPLTVAVFPLKRNEPRLVELARGIKGDLQRAGLRAVYDDTGAIGKLYRRQDEIGTPWCITVDFQSLEDKTVTLRDRDSMQQERAPLGEIGPTLLARLR
;
A
#
# COMPACT_ATOMS: atom_id res chain seq x y z
N MET A 1 3.44 2.15 20.87
CA MET A 1 3.12 0.77 20.41
C MET A 1 2.78 0.84 18.93
N PRO A 2 3.15 -0.16 18.10
CA PRO A 2 2.71 -0.22 16.72
C PRO A 2 1.18 -0.27 16.64
N ALA A 3 0.62 -0.03 15.45
CA ALA A 3 -0.83 -0.09 15.26
C ALA A 3 -1.37 -1.48 15.63
N SER A 4 -2.34 -1.51 16.53
CA SER A 4 -2.95 -2.76 17.01
C SER A 4 -3.91 -3.38 15.99
N SER A 5 -4.39 -2.60 15.05
CA SER A 5 -5.32 -3.03 14.00
C SER A 5 -5.22 -2.15 12.75
N LEU A 6 -5.74 -2.66 11.64
CA LEU A 6 -5.82 -1.89 10.39
C LEU A 6 -6.78 -0.69 10.52
N GLU A 7 -7.82 -0.81 11.33
CA GLU A 7 -8.78 0.27 11.60
C GLU A 7 -8.11 1.50 12.20
N THR A 8 -7.10 1.30 13.05
CA THR A 8 -6.29 2.40 13.61
C THR A 8 -5.60 3.21 12.51
N ILE A 9 -4.99 2.52 11.53
CA ILE A 9 -4.36 3.16 10.37
C ILE A 9 -5.40 3.83 9.47
N VAL A 10 -6.52 3.17 9.20
CA VAL A 10 -7.63 3.72 8.40
C VAL A 10 -8.18 5.00 9.03
N SER A 11 -8.36 5.00 10.34
CA SER A 11 -8.82 6.17 11.11
C SER A 11 -7.84 7.33 10.98
N LEU A 12 -6.54 7.09 11.23
CA LEU A 12 -5.50 8.10 11.04
C LEU A 12 -5.50 8.65 9.62
N CYS A 13 -5.56 7.77 8.61
CA CYS A 13 -5.55 8.16 7.21
C CYS A 13 -6.71 9.09 6.85
N LYS A 14 -7.93 8.77 7.29
CA LYS A 14 -9.12 9.59 7.05
C LYS A 14 -9.03 10.94 7.78
N ARG A 15 -8.68 10.92 9.07
CA ARG A 15 -8.60 12.11 9.91
C ARG A 15 -7.51 13.09 9.46
N ARG A 16 -6.39 12.59 8.95
CA ARG A 16 -5.24 13.41 8.54
C ARG A 16 -5.13 13.65 7.03
N GLY A 17 -6.06 13.13 6.23
CA GLY A 17 -6.09 13.39 4.80
C GLY A 17 -5.04 12.62 4.01
N PHE A 18 -4.76 11.38 4.40
CA PHE A 18 -3.95 10.47 3.61
C PHE A 18 -4.78 9.73 2.56
N VAL A 19 -5.88 9.11 2.97
CA VAL A 19 -6.73 8.31 2.07
C VAL A 19 -8.19 8.47 2.45
N PHE A 20 -9.04 8.63 1.43
CA PHE A 20 -10.49 8.74 1.56
C PHE A 20 -11.19 7.63 0.75
N PRO A 21 -12.39 7.19 1.13
CA PRO A 21 -13.23 6.38 0.24
C PRO A 21 -13.53 7.16 -1.04
N SER A 22 -13.31 6.55 -2.21
CA SER A 22 -13.62 7.21 -3.48
C SER A 22 -15.11 7.47 -3.63
N SER A 23 -15.46 8.62 -4.19
CA SER A 23 -16.86 9.00 -4.48
C SER A 23 -17.78 8.95 -3.26
N SER A 24 -17.27 9.26 -2.07
CA SER A 24 -18.00 9.14 -0.79
C SER A 24 -19.30 9.95 -0.74
N VAL A 25 -19.40 11.05 -1.50
CA VAL A 25 -20.62 11.87 -1.64
C VAL A 25 -21.80 11.06 -2.17
N TYR A 26 -21.51 10.02 -2.97
CA TYR A 26 -22.53 9.12 -3.54
C TYR A 26 -22.58 7.75 -2.83
N GLY A 27 -22.01 7.63 -1.63
CA GLY A 27 -21.95 6.38 -0.88
C GLY A 27 -20.71 5.53 -1.17
N GLY A 28 -19.82 6.01 -2.04
CA GLY A 28 -18.58 5.34 -2.39
C GLY A 28 -18.73 4.22 -3.41
N LEU A 29 -17.60 3.75 -3.93
CA LEU A 29 -17.48 2.52 -4.72
C LEU A 29 -16.57 1.55 -3.96
N GLY A 30 -17.04 0.34 -3.70
CA GLY A 30 -16.33 -0.64 -2.89
C GLY A 30 -14.90 -0.89 -3.39
N SER A 31 -13.93 -0.78 -2.49
CA SER A 31 -12.50 -1.00 -2.72
C SER A 31 -11.87 -0.11 -3.80
N THR A 32 -12.34 1.10 -3.86
CA THR A 32 -11.69 2.21 -4.56
C THR A 32 -11.40 3.33 -3.56
N TRP A 33 -10.23 3.93 -3.66
CA TRP A 33 -9.72 4.88 -2.69
C TRP A 33 -9.09 6.07 -3.38
N ASP A 34 -9.34 7.26 -2.84
CA ASP A 34 -8.71 8.50 -3.28
C ASP A 34 -7.57 8.85 -2.31
N TYR A 35 -6.38 9.10 -2.84
CA TYR A 35 -5.29 9.63 -2.03
C TYR A 35 -5.50 11.12 -1.77
N GLY A 36 -5.64 11.48 -0.51
CA GLY A 36 -5.77 12.87 -0.09
C GLY A 36 -4.45 13.65 -0.17
N PRO A 37 -4.43 14.93 0.25
CA PRO A 37 -3.27 15.82 0.08
C PRO A 37 -1.96 15.29 0.69
N LEU A 38 -2.02 14.59 1.83
CA LEU A 38 -0.82 13.99 2.44
C LEU A 38 -0.51 12.61 1.84
N GLY A 39 -1.54 11.85 1.49
CA GLY A 39 -1.38 10.51 0.93
C GLY A 39 -0.76 10.52 -0.46
N VAL A 40 -1.17 11.44 -1.34
CA VAL A 40 -0.60 11.54 -2.69
C VAL A 40 0.89 11.90 -2.63
N GLU A 41 1.29 12.75 -1.68
CA GLU A 41 2.71 13.08 -1.51
C GLU A 41 3.52 11.91 -0.97
N LEU A 42 2.99 11.19 0.04
CA LEU A 42 3.64 9.99 0.56
C LEU A 42 3.83 8.95 -0.56
N LYS A 43 2.76 8.64 -1.30
CA LYS A 43 2.80 7.68 -2.40
C LYS A 43 3.77 8.11 -3.52
N ASN A 44 3.77 9.40 -3.88
CA ASN A 44 4.72 9.93 -4.85
C ASN A 44 6.17 9.88 -4.34
N ASN A 45 6.38 10.08 -3.02
CA ASN A 45 7.72 9.94 -2.43
C ASN A 45 8.19 8.48 -2.47
N VAL A 46 7.31 7.50 -2.18
CA VAL A 46 7.61 6.06 -2.32
C VAL A 46 8.02 5.74 -3.76
N LYS A 47 7.21 6.16 -4.74
CA LYS A 47 7.50 5.94 -6.16
C LYS A 47 8.80 6.63 -6.61
N ARG A 48 9.06 7.85 -6.16
CA ARG A 48 10.31 8.57 -6.47
C ARG A 48 11.54 7.91 -5.86
N ALA A 49 11.44 7.43 -4.61
CA ALA A 49 12.52 6.71 -3.95
C ALA A 49 12.82 5.38 -4.68
N TRP A 50 11.76 4.67 -5.12
CA TRP A 50 11.89 3.45 -5.90
C TRP A 50 12.53 3.72 -7.28
N TRP A 51 12.00 4.69 -8.02
CA TRP A 51 12.50 5.06 -9.35
C TRP A 51 13.96 5.50 -9.32
N ARG A 52 14.32 6.26 -8.30
CA ARG A 52 15.70 6.68 -8.08
C ARG A 52 16.63 5.48 -7.88
N ALA A 53 16.27 4.57 -6.97
CA ALA A 53 17.09 3.40 -6.67
C ALA A 53 17.20 2.41 -7.85
N VAL A 54 16.09 2.24 -8.60
CA VAL A 54 16.02 1.24 -9.67
C VAL A 54 16.52 1.78 -11.00
N VAL A 55 16.21 3.04 -11.35
CA VAL A 55 16.53 3.58 -12.69
C VAL A 55 17.70 4.55 -12.65
N HIS A 56 17.71 5.52 -11.70
CA HIS A 56 18.70 6.60 -11.75
C HIS A 56 20.06 6.24 -11.13
N GLU A 57 20.08 5.34 -10.15
CA GLU A 57 21.31 4.93 -9.44
C GLU A 57 21.93 3.64 -10.00
N ARG A 58 21.40 3.15 -11.15
CA ARG A 58 21.90 1.95 -11.85
C ARG A 58 22.20 2.27 -13.33
N ASP A 59 23.29 1.69 -13.83
CA ASP A 59 23.71 1.85 -15.23
C ASP A 59 23.05 0.81 -16.15
N ASP A 60 22.44 -0.25 -15.58
CA ASP A 60 21.86 -1.38 -16.29
C ASP A 60 20.33 -1.35 -16.35
N MET A 61 19.72 -0.19 -16.10
CA MET A 61 18.27 -0.04 -16.07
C MET A 61 17.78 1.09 -16.98
N GLU A 62 16.61 0.86 -17.60
CA GLU A 62 15.87 1.85 -18.38
C GLU A 62 14.46 2.05 -17.83
N GLY A 63 13.92 3.26 -18.01
CA GLY A 63 12.54 3.55 -17.67
C GLY A 63 11.61 3.45 -18.87
N LEU A 64 10.39 2.97 -18.64
CA LEU A 64 9.33 2.89 -19.64
C LEU A 64 8.00 3.36 -19.06
N ASP A 65 7.14 3.96 -19.87
CA ASP A 65 5.73 4.19 -19.56
C ASP A 65 4.87 3.70 -20.74
N ALA A 66 4.48 2.43 -20.68
CA ALA A 66 3.63 1.81 -21.70
C ALA A 66 2.16 2.23 -21.55
N ALA A 67 1.42 2.30 -22.64
CA ALA A 67 0.01 2.61 -22.65
C ALA A 67 -0.83 1.62 -21.82
N ILE A 68 -1.86 2.12 -21.15
CA ILE A 68 -2.83 1.27 -20.41
C ILE A 68 -3.65 0.43 -21.39
N LEU A 69 -4.13 1.06 -22.48
CA LEU A 69 -4.88 0.39 -23.53
C LEU A 69 -3.90 -0.18 -24.55
N MET A 70 -3.87 -1.49 -24.65
CA MET A 70 -3.00 -2.22 -25.55
C MET A 70 -3.81 -3.07 -26.51
N ASN A 71 -3.18 -3.53 -27.60
CA ASN A 71 -3.80 -4.47 -28.52
C ASN A 71 -4.24 -5.72 -27.74
N ARG A 72 -5.47 -6.20 -28.01
CA ARG A 72 -6.05 -7.39 -27.35
C ARG A 72 -5.14 -8.62 -27.46
N LEU A 73 -4.38 -8.73 -28.55
CA LEU A 73 -3.46 -9.86 -28.79
C LEU A 73 -2.39 -9.98 -27.69
N VAL A 74 -2.01 -8.88 -27.03
CA VAL A 74 -1.11 -8.93 -25.87
C VAL A 74 -1.69 -9.84 -24.79
N TRP A 75 -2.97 -9.67 -24.46
CA TRP A 75 -3.66 -10.44 -23.41
C TRP A 75 -4.02 -11.86 -23.85
N LYS A 76 -4.26 -12.05 -25.14
CA LYS A 76 -4.48 -13.38 -25.72
C LYS A 76 -3.22 -14.24 -25.59
N TYR A 77 -2.08 -13.73 -26.05
CA TYR A 77 -0.84 -14.51 -26.15
C TYR A 77 -0.09 -14.62 -24.82
N SER A 78 -0.23 -13.66 -23.92
CA SER A 78 0.24 -13.81 -22.52
C SER A 78 -0.59 -14.78 -21.69
N GLY A 79 -1.72 -15.27 -22.23
CA GLY A 79 -2.60 -16.21 -21.56
C GLY A 79 -3.65 -15.56 -20.63
N HIS A 80 -3.60 -14.26 -20.36
CA HIS A 80 -4.52 -13.58 -19.43
C HIS A 80 -6.00 -13.72 -19.87
N GLU A 81 -6.28 -13.66 -21.15
CA GLU A 81 -7.64 -13.77 -21.64
C GLU A 81 -8.27 -15.14 -21.31
N ALA A 82 -7.47 -16.20 -21.28
CA ALA A 82 -7.92 -17.58 -21.04
C ALA A 82 -7.86 -17.99 -19.55
N THR A 83 -6.84 -17.53 -18.80
CA THR A 83 -6.53 -18.10 -17.48
C THR A 83 -6.68 -17.11 -16.32
N PHE A 84 -6.72 -15.80 -16.58
CA PHE A 84 -6.83 -14.79 -15.53
C PHE A 84 -8.26 -14.70 -14.99
N SER A 85 -8.70 -15.77 -14.32
CA SER A 85 -10.07 -15.90 -13.82
C SER A 85 -10.11 -16.60 -12.46
N ASP A 86 -11.06 -16.15 -11.61
CA ASP A 86 -11.40 -16.80 -10.34
C ASP A 86 -12.61 -17.70 -10.53
N PRO A 87 -12.64 -18.92 -9.97
CA PRO A 87 -13.83 -19.75 -9.95
C PRO A 87 -14.86 -19.21 -8.95
N MET A 88 -16.03 -18.79 -9.42
CA MET A 88 -17.09 -18.18 -8.62
C MET A 88 -18.32 -19.04 -8.50
N THR A 89 -18.91 -19.11 -7.30
CA THR A 89 -20.22 -19.70 -7.06
C THR A 89 -21.15 -18.72 -6.37
N ASP A 90 -22.44 -18.80 -6.66
CA ASP A 90 -23.48 -18.00 -6.01
C ASP A 90 -24.23 -18.84 -4.97
N CYS A 91 -24.41 -18.33 -3.77
CA CYS A 91 -25.30 -18.91 -2.79
C CYS A 91 -26.75 -18.50 -3.09
N ARG A 92 -27.65 -19.46 -3.39
CA ARG A 92 -29.05 -19.16 -3.73
C ARG A 92 -29.84 -18.66 -2.53
N ALA A 93 -29.43 -19.03 -1.29
CA ALA A 93 -30.10 -18.62 -0.07
C ALA A 93 -29.82 -17.17 0.32
N CYS A 94 -28.53 -16.76 0.44
CA CYS A 94 -28.18 -15.43 0.92
C CYS A 94 -27.58 -14.50 -0.14
N LYS A 95 -27.53 -14.92 -1.40
CA LYS A 95 -27.00 -14.19 -2.56
C LYS A 95 -25.50 -13.79 -2.43
N ALA A 96 -24.78 -14.40 -1.50
CA ALA A 96 -23.33 -14.22 -1.42
C ALA A 96 -22.65 -14.89 -2.63
N ARG A 97 -21.53 -14.31 -3.07
CA ARG A 97 -20.72 -14.77 -4.22
C ARG A 97 -19.28 -15.05 -3.76
N PRO A 98 -19.04 -16.17 -3.05
CA PRO A 98 -17.70 -16.52 -2.66
C PRO A 98 -16.89 -17.13 -3.81
N ARG A 99 -15.55 -17.03 -3.70
CA ARG A 99 -14.65 -17.84 -4.52
C ARG A 99 -14.80 -19.31 -4.16
N ALA A 100 -15.10 -20.10 -5.14
CA ALA A 100 -15.42 -21.51 -4.95
C ALA A 100 -14.20 -22.37 -4.55
N ASP A 101 -13.01 -22.00 -5.02
CA ASP A 101 -11.72 -22.59 -4.63
C ASP A 101 -11.40 -22.34 -3.15
N HIS A 102 -11.57 -21.11 -2.65
CA HIS A 102 -11.39 -20.79 -1.23
C HIS A 102 -12.39 -21.55 -0.34
N VAL A 103 -13.66 -21.63 -0.78
CA VAL A 103 -14.69 -22.40 -0.05
C VAL A 103 -14.29 -23.89 0.02
N PHE A 104 -13.78 -24.43 -1.10
CA PHE A 104 -13.30 -25.80 -1.17
C PHE A 104 -12.11 -26.02 -0.23
N ALA A 105 -11.08 -25.18 -0.35
CA ALA A 105 -9.86 -25.28 0.46
C ALA A 105 -10.15 -25.21 1.95
N ALA A 106 -10.96 -24.24 2.38
CA ALA A 106 -11.34 -24.06 3.79
C ALA A 106 -12.10 -25.27 4.37
N GLN A 107 -12.93 -25.95 3.56
CA GLN A 107 -13.78 -27.05 4.05
C GLN A 107 -13.20 -28.45 3.80
N LYS A 108 -12.28 -28.59 2.85
CA LYS A 108 -11.60 -29.87 2.54
C LYS A 108 -10.17 -29.95 3.08
N GLY A 109 -9.60 -28.84 3.58
CA GLY A 109 -8.24 -28.78 4.12
C GLY A 109 -7.13 -28.91 3.05
N ARG A 110 -7.45 -28.71 1.78
CA ARG A 110 -6.53 -28.71 0.65
C ARG A 110 -7.08 -27.95 -0.54
N ASP A 111 -6.23 -27.54 -1.44
CA ASP A 111 -6.64 -26.89 -2.68
C ASP A 111 -7.33 -27.85 -3.66
N PRO A 112 -8.28 -27.34 -4.48
CA PRO A 112 -8.92 -28.14 -5.52
C PRO A 112 -7.99 -28.35 -6.72
N LYS A 113 -8.14 -29.46 -7.40
CA LYS A 113 -7.41 -29.77 -8.67
C LYS A 113 -8.01 -29.07 -9.90
N GLY A 114 -8.91 -28.09 -9.69
CA GLY A 114 -9.53 -27.32 -10.75
C GLY A 114 -11.06 -27.28 -10.64
N LEU A 115 -11.68 -26.64 -11.62
CA LEU A 115 -13.12 -26.33 -11.64
C LEU A 115 -14.01 -27.60 -11.62
N VAL A 116 -13.56 -28.68 -12.27
CA VAL A 116 -14.31 -29.94 -12.32
C VAL A 116 -14.48 -30.55 -10.92
N GLU A 117 -13.43 -30.54 -10.12
CA GLU A 117 -13.46 -31.07 -8.75
C GLU A 117 -14.36 -30.20 -7.84
N ILE A 118 -14.24 -28.87 -7.98
CA ILE A 118 -15.09 -27.93 -7.25
C ILE A 118 -16.57 -28.20 -7.57
N ASN A 119 -16.92 -28.34 -8.84
CA ASN A 119 -18.29 -28.54 -9.28
C ASN A 119 -18.84 -29.92 -8.85
N ALA A 120 -18.00 -30.95 -8.84
CA ALA A 120 -18.38 -32.26 -8.28
C ALA A 120 -18.71 -32.15 -6.77
N ALA A 121 -17.91 -31.41 -5.99
CA ALA A 121 -18.17 -31.20 -4.57
C ALA A 121 -19.42 -30.35 -4.31
N ILE A 122 -19.71 -29.35 -5.15
CA ILE A 122 -20.95 -28.56 -5.09
C ILE A 122 -22.15 -29.47 -5.40
N ALA A 123 -22.10 -30.27 -6.46
CA ALA A 123 -23.19 -31.18 -6.85
C ALA A 123 -23.48 -32.23 -5.76
N ALA A 124 -22.44 -32.73 -5.09
CA ALA A 124 -22.56 -33.64 -3.95
C ALA A 124 -23.06 -32.94 -2.67
N LYS A 125 -23.26 -31.62 -2.67
CA LYS A 125 -23.59 -30.81 -1.47
C LYS A 125 -22.58 -30.92 -0.34
N ASP A 126 -21.32 -31.14 -0.70
CA ASP A 126 -20.19 -31.24 0.22
C ASP A 126 -19.64 -29.88 0.66
N LEU A 127 -19.97 -28.82 -0.08
CA LEU A 127 -19.57 -27.46 0.21
C LEU A 127 -20.75 -26.62 0.70
N ALA A 128 -20.48 -25.77 1.68
CA ALA A 128 -21.47 -24.86 2.26
C ALA A 128 -21.03 -23.39 2.10
N CYS A 129 -22.00 -22.51 1.95
CA CYS A 129 -21.76 -21.08 1.90
C CYS A 129 -21.08 -20.59 3.18
N PRO A 130 -19.93 -19.90 3.12
CA PRO A 130 -19.23 -19.42 4.32
C PRO A 130 -20.00 -18.34 5.08
N LYS A 131 -21.00 -17.68 4.43
CA LYS A 131 -21.79 -16.63 5.07
C LYS A 131 -23.01 -17.15 5.81
N CYS A 132 -23.71 -18.16 5.29
CA CYS A 132 -25.00 -18.61 5.87
C CYS A 132 -25.11 -20.11 6.08
N GLY A 133 -24.06 -20.89 5.78
CA GLY A 133 -24.05 -22.34 5.95
C GLY A 133 -24.90 -23.14 4.95
N SER A 134 -25.65 -22.49 4.05
CA SER A 134 -26.47 -23.17 3.05
C SER A 134 -25.61 -23.94 2.05
N LYS A 135 -26.03 -25.18 1.72
CA LYS A 135 -25.41 -26.03 0.68
C LYS A 135 -26.00 -25.81 -0.72
N ASP A 136 -26.92 -24.84 -0.86
CA ASP A 136 -27.52 -24.51 -2.15
C ASP A 136 -26.66 -23.48 -2.90
N LEU A 137 -25.54 -23.98 -3.42
CA LEU A 137 -24.59 -23.24 -4.25
C LEU A 137 -24.86 -23.50 -5.73
N THR A 138 -24.64 -22.50 -6.58
CA THR A 138 -24.63 -22.70 -8.03
C THR A 138 -23.36 -23.41 -8.48
N GLU A 139 -23.36 -24.00 -9.65
CA GLU A 139 -22.16 -24.45 -10.33
C GLU A 139 -21.14 -23.29 -10.39
N ALA A 140 -19.89 -23.60 -10.04
CA ALA A 140 -18.81 -22.63 -10.11
C ALA A 140 -18.44 -22.34 -11.57
N ARG A 141 -18.26 -21.06 -11.87
CA ARG A 141 -17.91 -20.58 -13.22
C ARG A 141 -16.66 -19.70 -13.16
N PRO A 142 -15.81 -19.73 -14.19
CA PRO A 142 -14.68 -18.82 -14.26
C PRO A 142 -15.20 -17.38 -14.40
N PHE A 143 -14.64 -16.48 -13.62
CA PHE A 143 -14.90 -15.04 -13.71
C PHE A 143 -13.60 -14.34 -14.07
N ASN A 144 -13.52 -13.78 -15.29
CA ASN A 144 -12.33 -13.08 -15.75
C ASN A 144 -12.17 -11.75 -14.97
N LEU A 145 -10.97 -11.54 -14.44
CA LEU A 145 -10.64 -10.38 -13.61
C LEU A 145 -10.25 -9.14 -14.42
N MET A 146 -10.13 -9.22 -15.75
CA MET A 146 -9.85 -8.03 -16.57
C MET A 146 -11.10 -7.19 -16.79
N PHE A 147 -10.98 -5.87 -16.60
CA PHE A 147 -12.00 -4.92 -17.03
C PHE A 147 -12.02 -4.80 -18.54
N ARG A 148 -13.20 -4.99 -19.13
CA ARG A 148 -13.45 -4.86 -20.58
C ARG A 148 -13.98 -3.47 -20.88
N THR A 149 -13.56 -2.88 -22.01
CA THR A 149 -14.12 -1.65 -22.57
C THR A 149 -14.05 -1.71 -24.09
N SER A 150 -14.65 -0.75 -24.77
CA SER A 150 -14.66 -0.67 -26.23
C SER A 150 -13.94 0.58 -26.70
N VAL A 151 -13.25 0.49 -27.83
CA VAL A 151 -12.64 1.61 -28.56
C VAL A 151 -13.40 1.79 -29.87
N GLY A 152 -13.77 3.02 -30.19
CA GLY A 152 -14.50 3.39 -31.40
C GLY A 152 -15.80 4.14 -31.09
N PRO A 153 -16.41 4.77 -32.11
CA PRO A 153 -17.59 5.62 -31.94
C PRO A 153 -18.89 4.84 -31.75
N VAL A 154 -18.89 3.54 -32.05
CA VAL A 154 -20.07 2.66 -31.95
C VAL A 154 -19.66 1.37 -31.26
N ASP A 155 -20.39 1.01 -30.21
CA ASP A 155 -20.29 -0.33 -29.63
C ASP A 155 -21.10 -1.28 -30.53
N THR A 156 -20.39 -2.02 -31.38
CA THR A 156 -20.99 -2.97 -32.32
C THR A 156 -21.47 -4.26 -31.65
N GLY A 157 -21.17 -4.41 -30.34
CA GLY A 157 -21.46 -5.62 -29.58
C GLY A 157 -20.62 -6.85 -29.99
N ASP A 158 -19.72 -6.67 -30.97
CA ASP A 158 -18.74 -7.68 -31.41
C ASP A 158 -17.38 -7.46 -30.74
N GLU A 159 -16.44 -8.35 -31.00
CA GLU A 159 -15.10 -8.27 -30.42
C GLU A 159 -14.13 -7.32 -31.16
N SER A 160 -14.57 -6.65 -32.23
CA SER A 160 -13.70 -5.83 -33.09
C SER A 160 -13.18 -4.56 -32.39
N GLY A 161 -13.97 -3.99 -31.49
CA GLY A 161 -13.59 -2.84 -30.67
C GLY A 161 -13.13 -3.19 -29.24
N LEU A 162 -13.07 -4.48 -28.90
CA LEU A 162 -12.77 -4.91 -27.54
C LEU A 162 -11.31 -4.60 -27.14
N VAL A 163 -11.15 -3.89 -26.04
CA VAL A 163 -9.89 -3.70 -25.36
C VAL A 163 -10.06 -3.94 -23.85
N TYR A 164 -8.94 -4.18 -23.18
CA TYR A 164 -8.91 -4.38 -21.73
C TYR A 164 -8.17 -3.23 -21.04
N LEU A 165 -8.61 -2.87 -19.84
CA LEU A 165 -7.74 -2.14 -18.91
C LEU A 165 -6.69 -3.15 -18.41
N ARG A 166 -5.42 -2.83 -18.56
CA ARG A 166 -4.32 -3.77 -18.24
C ARG A 166 -4.39 -4.26 -16.81
N PRO A 167 -4.33 -5.59 -16.55
CA PRO A 167 -4.32 -6.16 -15.20
C PRO A 167 -2.95 -6.12 -14.53
N GLU A 168 -1.88 -5.82 -15.32
CA GLU A 168 -0.48 -5.69 -14.88
C GLU A 168 0.30 -4.79 -15.83
N THR A 169 1.46 -4.33 -15.39
CA THR A 169 2.35 -3.48 -16.19
C THR A 169 3.42 -4.28 -16.96
N ALA A 170 3.70 -5.52 -16.58
CA ALA A 170 4.73 -6.41 -17.15
C ALA A 170 4.62 -6.57 -18.67
N GLN A 171 3.42 -6.85 -19.18
CA GLN A 171 3.24 -7.13 -20.61
C GLN A 171 3.60 -5.92 -21.49
N GLY A 172 3.38 -4.71 -20.97
CA GLY A 172 3.81 -3.48 -21.65
C GLY A 172 5.33 -3.39 -21.80
N ILE A 173 6.08 -3.96 -20.87
CA ILE A 173 7.55 -4.02 -20.92
C ILE A 173 7.98 -5.08 -21.94
N PHE A 174 7.42 -6.29 -21.91
CA PHE A 174 7.80 -7.37 -22.82
C PHE A 174 7.62 -7.00 -24.30
N VAL A 175 6.46 -6.41 -24.65
CA VAL A 175 6.20 -5.99 -26.05
C VAL A 175 7.08 -4.82 -26.51
N ASN A 176 7.72 -4.10 -25.59
CA ASN A 176 8.67 -3.03 -25.88
C ASN A 176 10.15 -3.45 -25.73
N PHE A 177 10.43 -4.71 -25.39
CA PHE A 177 11.80 -5.19 -25.23
C PHE A 177 12.70 -4.85 -26.41
N GLY A 178 12.29 -5.18 -27.64
CA GLY A 178 13.05 -4.88 -28.86
C GLY A 178 13.25 -3.39 -29.08
N ASN A 179 12.20 -2.59 -28.86
CA ASN A 179 12.29 -1.12 -29.01
C ASN A 179 13.34 -0.51 -28.07
N VAL A 180 13.36 -0.93 -26.80
CA VAL A 180 14.32 -0.42 -25.82
C VAL A 180 15.72 -0.96 -26.10
N LEU A 181 15.85 -2.26 -26.40
CA LEU A 181 17.12 -2.88 -26.72
C LEU A 181 17.85 -2.13 -27.86
N ASP A 182 17.12 -1.84 -28.95
CA ASP A 182 17.68 -1.23 -30.15
C ASP A 182 17.97 0.28 -29.96
N THR A 183 17.01 1.01 -29.39
CA THR A 183 17.13 2.47 -29.25
C THR A 183 18.18 2.85 -28.21
N MET A 184 18.25 2.12 -27.11
CA MET A 184 19.20 2.35 -26.03
C MET A 184 20.53 1.57 -26.23
N ARG A 185 20.62 0.71 -27.26
CA ARG A 185 21.81 -0.10 -27.58
C ARG A 185 22.30 -0.94 -26.38
N ARG A 186 21.35 -1.52 -25.65
CA ARG A 186 21.65 -2.26 -24.43
C ARG A 186 22.30 -3.61 -24.70
N LYS A 187 23.13 -4.04 -23.75
CA LYS A 187 23.69 -5.38 -23.69
C LYS A 187 23.15 -6.08 -22.44
N LEU A 188 23.01 -7.40 -22.50
CA LEU A 188 22.66 -8.18 -21.33
C LEU A 188 23.82 -8.23 -20.31
N PRO A 189 23.52 -8.16 -19.00
CA PRO A 189 22.19 -7.99 -18.44
C PRO A 189 21.73 -6.54 -18.45
N PHE A 190 20.43 -6.31 -18.65
CA PHE A 190 19.81 -5.00 -18.43
C PHE A 190 18.33 -5.20 -18.07
N GLY A 191 17.73 -4.16 -17.48
CA GLY A 191 16.32 -4.20 -17.11
C GLY A 191 15.54 -2.99 -17.63
N ILE A 192 14.22 -3.17 -17.66
CA ILE A 192 13.25 -2.12 -17.96
C ILE A 192 12.31 -2.01 -16.76
N ALA A 193 12.13 -0.79 -16.26
CA ALA A 193 11.30 -0.50 -15.11
C ALA A 193 10.11 0.38 -15.49
N GLN A 194 8.97 0.13 -14.87
CA GLN A 194 7.75 0.91 -15.06
C GLN A 194 7.04 1.16 -13.75
N VAL A 195 6.49 2.37 -13.59
CA VAL A 195 5.48 2.68 -12.59
C VAL A 195 4.19 3.03 -13.31
N GLY A 196 3.14 2.26 -13.08
CA GLY A 196 1.90 2.49 -13.82
C GLY A 196 0.67 1.88 -13.16
N LYS A 197 -0.50 2.39 -13.57
CA LYS A 197 -1.79 1.86 -13.12
C LYS A 197 -2.08 0.49 -13.74
N ALA A 198 -2.65 -0.38 -12.90
CA ALA A 198 -3.22 -1.67 -13.29
C ALA A 198 -4.63 -1.82 -12.69
N PHE A 199 -5.44 -2.70 -13.27
CA PHE A 199 -6.85 -2.83 -12.95
C PHE A 199 -7.25 -4.30 -12.86
N ARG A 200 -7.80 -4.70 -11.70
CA ARG A 200 -8.31 -6.06 -11.51
C ARG A 200 -9.71 -6.00 -10.95
N ASN A 201 -10.66 -6.61 -11.61
CA ASN A 201 -12.05 -6.66 -11.16
C ASN A 201 -12.18 -7.64 -9.97
N GLU A 202 -11.48 -7.32 -8.89
CA GLU A 202 -11.42 -8.11 -7.65
C GLU A 202 -12.81 -8.36 -7.09
N ILE A 203 -13.08 -9.60 -6.73
CA ILE A 203 -14.38 -10.06 -6.22
C ILE A 203 -14.44 -9.93 -4.70
N THR A 204 -13.32 -10.22 -4.04
CA THR A 204 -13.14 -10.09 -2.59
C THR A 204 -12.07 -9.06 -2.28
N PRO A 205 -12.28 -7.81 -2.70
CA PRO A 205 -11.35 -6.74 -2.34
C PRO A 205 -11.45 -6.49 -0.84
N GLY A 206 -10.39 -5.95 -0.25
CA GLY A 206 -10.42 -5.69 1.19
C GLY A 206 -9.10 -5.22 1.76
N ASN A 207 -9.10 -5.11 3.08
CA ASN A 207 -7.94 -4.67 3.84
C ASN A 207 -7.42 -3.29 3.38
N PHE A 208 -8.35 -2.32 3.25
CA PHE A 208 -8.04 -0.93 2.89
C PHE A 208 -7.36 -0.85 1.51
N THR A 209 -6.17 -0.22 1.39
CA THR A 209 -5.43 -0.10 0.13
C THR A 209 -4.55 -1.33 -0.18
N PHE A 210 -4.67 -2.40 0.60
CA PHE A 210 -3.91 -3.63 0.37
C PHE A 210 -4.37 -4.40 -0.88
N ARG A 211 -5.72 -4.50 -1.10
CA ARG A 211 -6.31 -5.14 -2.29
C ARG A 211 -7.45 -4.28 -2.83
N THR A 212 -7.19 -3.64 -3.95
CA THR A 212 -8.09 -2.68 -4.61
C THR A 212 -8.32 -3.06 -6.07
N ARG A 213 -9.34 -2.49 -6.71
CA ARG A 213 -9.65 -2.75 -8.12
C ARG A 213 -8.79 -1.93 -9.08
N GLU A 214 -8.32 -0.79 -8.63
CA GLU A 214 -7.41 0.10 -9.32
C GLU A 214 -6.21 0.36 -8.40
N PHE A 215 -5.00 0.12 -8.87
CA PHE A 215 -3.76 0.24 -8.09
C PHE A 215 -2.61 0.65 -9.00
N GLU A 216 -1.47 1.01 -8.41
CA GLU A 216 -0.24 1.25 -9.16
C GLU A 216 0.79 0.16 -8.85
N GLN A 217 1.42 -0.37 -9.91
CA GLN A 217 2.56 -1.27 -9.80
C GLN A 217 3.87 -0.50 -10.04
N MET A 218 4.91 -0.95 -9.36
CA MET A 218 6.31 -0.61 -9.57
C MET A 218 6.99 -1.91 -10.01
N GLU A 219 7.25 -2.06 -11.29
CA GLU A 219 7.60 -3.33 -11.91
C GLU A 219 8.92 -3.24 -12.66
N ILE A 220 9.70 -4.30 -12.59
CA ILE A 220 11.00 -4.46 -13.23
C ILE A 220 10.98 -5.75 -14.02
N GLU A 221 11.42 -5.70 -15.28
CA GLU A 221 11.76 -6.88 -16.06
C GLU A 221 13.26 -6.82 -16.35
N TYR A 222 14.02 -7.68 -15.67
CA TYR A 222 15.47 -7.73 -15.78
C TYR A 222 15.90 -8.92 -16.65
N PHE A 223 16.46 -8.58 -17.80
CA PHE A 223 16.82 -9.54 -18.85
C PHE A 223 18.25 -10.03 -18.66
N VAL A 224 18.42 -11.35 -18.64
CA VAL A 224 19.71 -12.02 -18.43
C VAL A 224 19.95 -13.13 -19.45
N ARG A 225 21.19 -13.56 -19.57
CA ARG A 225 21.51 -14.77 -20.34
C ARG A 225 20.89 -16.01 -19.69
N PRO A 226 20.35 -16.99 -20.48
CA PRO A 226 19.97 -18.27 -19.93
C PRO A 226 21.11 -18.92 -19.15
N GLY A 227 20.86 -19.31 -17.90
CA GLY A 227 21.86 -19.86 -16.97
C GLY A 227 22.45 -18.83 -15.98
N GLU A 228 22.22 -17.53 -16.17
CA GLU A 228 22.58 -16.47 -15.21
C GLU A 228 21.38 -16.05 -14.34
N ASP A 229 20.21 -16.63 -14.59
CA ASP A 229 18.92 -16.26 -13.99
C ASP A 229 18.87 -16.47 -12.47
N GLU A 230 19.47 -17.55 -11.95
CA GLU A 230 19.46 -17.80 -10.51
C GLU A 230 20.28 -16.77 -9.73
N ALA A 231 21.46 -16.41 -10.23
CA ALA A 231 22.30 -15.38 -9.61
C ALA A 231 21.64 -13.99 -9.65
N ALA A 232 21.00 -13.66 -10.78
CA ALA A 232 20.26 -12.42 -10.91
C ALA A 232 19.02 -12.39 -10.00
N HIS A 233 18.34 -13.50 -9.81
CA HIS A 233 17.21 -13.63 -8.90
C HIS A 233 17.62 -13.36 -7.44
N GLU A 234 18.70 -13.98 -6.97
CA GLU A 234 19.24 -13.74 -5.63
C GLU A 234 19.68 -12.28 -5.44
N MET A 235 20.31 -11.70 -6.46
CA MET A 235 20.70 -10.27 -6.43
C MET A 235 19.49 -9.38 -6.24
N TRP A 236 18.41 -9.58 -7.00
CA TRP A 236 17.21 -8.76 -6.88
C TRP A 236 16.47 -8.96 -5.55
N ILE A 237 16.43 -10.19 -4.99
CA ILE A 237 15.88 -10.43 -3.66
C ILE A 237 16.62 -9.59 -2.61
N ALA A 238 17.95 -9.59 -2.64
CA ALA A 238 18.77 -8.82 -1.72
C ALA A 238 18.58 -7.29 -1.88
N GLU A 239 18.61 -6.80 -3.13
CA GLU A 239 18.43 -5.39 -3.46
C GLU A 239 17.05 -4.86 -3.05
N ARG A 240 15.98 -5.62 -3.33
CA ARG A 240 14.63 -5.20 -2.99
C ARG A 240 14.43 -5.18 -1.47
N LYS A 241 14.87 -6.21 -0.76
CA LYS A 241 14.84 -6.22 0.71
C LYS A 241 15.60 -5.05 1.30
N LYS A 242 16.82 -4.79 0.80
CA LYS A 242 17.65 -3.67 1.25
C LYS A 242 16.96 -2.32 1.07
N TRP A 243 16.25 -2.10 -0.05
CA TRP A 243 15.55 -0.86 -0.33
C TRP A 243 14.49 -0.52 0.73
N TYR A 244 13.71 -1.49 1.20
CA TYR A 244 12.74 -1.29 2.28
C TYR A 244 13.42 -0.93 3.61
N LEU A 245 14.51 -1.62 3.93
CA LEU A 245 15.28 -1.38 5.17
C LEU A 245 15.94 0.01 5.16
N ASP A 246 16.53 0.42 4.05
CA ASP A 246 17.17 1.74 3.88
C ASP A 246 16.14 2.90 4.00
N LEU A 247 14.88 2.65 3.77
CA LEU A 247 13.78 3.59 3.95
C LEU A 247 13.12 3.47 5.33
N GLY A 248 13.76 2.77 6.27
CA GLY A 248 13.40 2.74 7.67
C GLY A 248 12.38 1.67 8.06
N MET A 249 12.04 0.73 7.17
CA MET A 249 11.20 -0.42 7.55
C MET A 249 11.96 -1.33 8.52
N ARG A 250 11.30 -1.75 9.60
CA ARG A 250 11.92 -2.60 10.62
C ARG A 250 12.19 -4.00 10.09
N ALA A 251 13.40 -4.49 10.31
CA ALA A 251 13.82 -5.81 9.84
C ALA A 251 12.94 -6.96 10.38
N ASP A 252 12.45 -6.84 11.62
CA ASP A 252 11.59 -7.84 12.27
C ASP A 252 10.19 -7.92 11.62
N ASN A 253 9.80 -6.90 10.85
CA ASN A 253 8.53 -6.84 10.15
C ASN A 253 8.65 -7.23 8.66
N LEU A 254 9.84 -7.62 8.19
CA LEU A 254 10.10 -7.96 6.80
C LEU A 254 10.79 -9.32 6.70
N ARG A 255 10.18 -10.26 5.99
CA ARG A 255 10.78 -11.59 5.76
C ARG A 255 10.76 -11.97 4.29
N VAL A 256 11.62 -12.93 3.95
CA VAL A 256 11.68 -13.57 2.64
C VAL A 256 10.97 -14.91 2.75
N ARG A 257 10.00 -15.18 1.87
CA ARG A 257 9.27 -16.45 1.77
C ARG A 257 9.38 -17.01 0.36
N GLU A 258 9.90 -18.19 0.21
CA GLU A 258 9.89 -18.89 -1.06
C GLU A 258 8.50 -19.51 -1.29
N GLN A 259 7.94 -19.32 -2.49
CA GLN A 259 6.67 -19.94 -2.87
C GLN A 259 6.86 -21.44 -3.13
N GLU A 260 5.91 -22.23 -2.67
CA GLU A 260 5.90 -23.66 -2.95
C GLU A 260 5.51 -23.94 -4.41
N LYS A 261 5.92 -25.09 -4.93
CA LYS A 261 5.69 -25.45 -6.35
C LYS A 261 4.23 -25.35 -6.80
N HIS A 262 3.28 -25.58 -5.90
CA HIS A 262 1.86 -25.50 -6.23
C HIS A 262 1.29 -24.06 -6.24
N GLU A 263 2.02 -23.10 -5.66
CA GLU A 263 1.68 -21.68 -5.67
C GLU A 263 2.22 -20.98 -6.92
N LEU A 264 3.26 -21.54 -7.55
CA LEU A 264 3.93 -20.92 -8.68
C LEU A 264 2.97 -20.69 -9.86
N ALA A 265 3.03 -19.49 -10.43
CA ALA A 265 2.40 -19.23 -11.71
C ALA A 265 3.02 -20.11 -12.82
N HIS A 266 2.23 -20.43 -13.84
CA HIS A 266 2.63 -21.36 -14.92
C HIS A 266 3.90 -20.93 -15.69
N TYR A 267 4.25 -19.67 -15.64
CA TYR A 267 5.44 -19.09 -16.28
C TYR A 267 6.67 -19.05 -15.38
N ALA A 268 6.50 -19.24 -14.08
CA ALA A 268 7.57 -19.05 -13.12
C ALA A 268 8.35 -20.35 -12.84
N LYS A 269 9.67 -20.30 -12.98
CA LYS A 269 10.60 -21.36 -12.53
C LYS A 269 10.74 -21.33 -11.01
N ARG A 270 10.76 -20.14 -10.42
CA ARG A 270 10.89 -19.85 -9.00
C ARG A 270 10.25 -18.51 -8.69
N CYS A 271 9.64 -18.36 -7.53
CA CYS A 271 9.14 -17.09 -7.03
C CYS A 271 9.42 -16.96 -5.54
N VAL A 272 9.79 -15.76 -5.14
CA VAL A 272 10.03 -15.39 -3.73
C VAL A 272 9.20 -14.16 -3.40
N ASP A 273 8.49 -14.20 -2.26
CA ASP A 273 7.77 -13.06 -1.74
C ASP A 273 8.61 -12.37 -0.65
N LEU A 274 8.77 -11.05 -0.75
CA LEU A 274 9.04 -10.24 0.42
C LEU A 274 7.70 -10.01 1.10
N GLU A 275 7.55 -10.55 2.31
CA GLU A 275 6.34 -10.37 3.12
C GLU A 275 6.58 -9.35 4.23
N TYR A 276 5.55 -8.53 4.47
CA TYR A 276 5.51 -7.59 5.58
C TYR A 276 4.47 -8.03 6.63
N LEU A 277 4.77 -7.80 7.91
CA LEU A 277 3.86 -8.07 9.02
C LEU A 277 2.84 -6.92 9.16
N PHE A 278 1.80 -6.98 8.33
CA PHE A 278 0.66 -6.06 8.44
C PHE A 278 -0.16 -6.34 9.72
N PRO A 279 -1.03 -5.41 10.16
CA PRO A 279 -1.91 -5.67 11.29
C PRO A 279 -2.84 -6.89 11.11
N MET A 280 -3.09 -7.32 9.87
CA MET A 280 -3.84 -8.54 9.57
C MET A 280 -2.95 -9.79 9.40
N GLY A 281 -1.68 -9.70 9.70
CA GLY A 281 -0.70 -10.79 9.60
C GLY A 281 0.28 -10.67 8.44
N TRP A 282 1.19 -11.64 8.35
CA TRP A 282 2.16 -11.73 7.27
C TRP A 282 1.47 -11.79 5.92
N SER A 283 1.83 -10.92 5.04
CA SER A 283 1.25 -10.83 3.69
C SER A 283 2.28 -10.31 2.70
N GLU A 284 2.15 -10.73 1.46
CA GLU A 284 2.99 -10.34 0.34
C GLU A 284 3.05 -8.81 0.20
N LEU A 285 4.27 -8.29 0.13
CA LEU A 285 4.58 -6.89 -0.12
C LEU A 285 5.11 -6.69 -1.54
N GLU A 286 6.02 -7.57 -1.97
CA GLU A 286 6.64 -7.57 -3.29
C GLU A 286 6.95 -9.00 -3.71
N GLY A 287 6.53 -9.41 -4.91
CA GLY A 287 6.90 -10.69 -5.52
C GLY A 287 8.14 -10.54 -6.38
N ILE A 288 9.03 -11.54 -6.35
CA ILE A 288 10.22 -11.58 -7.20
C ILE A 288 10.23 -12.94 -7.91
N ALA A 289 9.91 -12.94 -9.20
CA ALA A 289 9.75 -14.16 -10.00
C ALA A 289 10.89 -14.36 -11.01
N ASN A 290 11.33 -15.58 -11.17
CA ASN A 290 12.13 -16.02 -12.32
C ASN A 290 11.16 -16.56 -13.38
N ARG A 291 10.86 -15.75 -14.39
CA ARG A 291 9.86 -16.03 -15.45
C ARG A 291 10.46 -16.80 -16.63
N THR A 292 11.75 -17.07 -16.61
CA THR A 292 12.47 -17.67 -17.74
C THR A 292 12.30 -16.87 -19.04
N ASP A 293 12.12 -17.51 -20.17
CA ASP A 293 11.89 -16.88 -21.49
C ASP A 293 10.42 -16.88 -21.93
N PHE A 294 9.51 -17.20 -21.02
CA PHE A 294 8.10 -17.47 -21.34
C PHE A 294 7.44 -16.31 -22.08
N ASP A 295 7.48 -15.10 -21.51
CA ASP A 295 6.75 -13.95 -22.05
C ASP A 295 7.33 -13.47 -23.39
N LEU A 296 8.65 -13.40 -23.50
CA LEU A 296 9.30 -13.00 -24.76
C LEU A 296 9.00 -14.01 -25.89
N LYS A 297 8.94 -15.31 -25.59
CA LYS A 297 8.49 -16.33 -26.55
C LYS A 297 7.02 -16.19 -26.89
N ALA A 298 6.16 -15.95 -25.91
CA ALA A 298 4.73 -15.79 -26.11
C ALA A 298 4.40 -14.62 -27.07
N HIS A 299 5.18 -13.53 -27.01
CA HIS A 299 5.02 -12.37 -27.88
C HIS A 299 5.86 -12.43 -29.18
N SER A 300 6.66 -13.44 -29.37
CA SER A 300 7.43 -13.66 -30.60
C SER A 300 6.61 -14.38 -31.65
N ARG A 301 6.90 -14.08 -32.92
CA ARG A 301 6.30 -14.80 -34.04
C ARG A 301 6.70 -16.26 -34.00
N SER A 302 5.71 -17.14 -34.00
CA SER A 302 5.86 -18.58 -33.95
C SER A 302 4.60 -19.26 -34.51
N PRO A 303 4.58 -20.60 -34.68
CA PRO A 303 3.35 -21.33 -35.02
C PRO A 303 2.22 -21.08 -33.98
N GLU A 304 2.57 -20.90 -32.71
CA GLU A 304 1.65 -20.63 -31.61
C GLU A 304 1.18 -19.16 -31.58
N ASN A 305 1.99 -18.24 -32.15
CA ASN A 305 1.66 -16.82 -32.28
C ASN A 305 1.92 -16.30 -33.70
N PRO A 306 1.08 -16.66 -34.68
CA PRO A 306 1.24 -16.20 -36.07
C PRO A 306 0.88 -14.71 -36.25
N ASP A 307 0.20 -14.10 -35.29
CA ASP A 307 -0.22 -12.69 -35.34
C ASP A 307 0.92 -11.72 -34.99
N ALA A 308 2.00 -12.19 -34.37
CA ALA A 308 3.17 -11.34 -34.07
C ALA A 308 3.92 -10.99 -35.37
N VAL A 309 4.41 -9.74 -35.44
CA VAL A 309 5.12 -9.23 -36.61
C VAL A 309 6.63 -9.51 -36.61
N GLY A 310 7.20 -9.87 -35.45
CA GLY A 310 8.63 -10.12 -35.26
C GLY A 310 8.93 -11.08 -34.13
N GLU A 311 10.20 -11.29 -33.87
CA GLU A 311 10.72 -12.13 -32.79
C GLU A 311 11.42 -11.27 -31.74
N LEU A 312 11.19 -11.56 -30.46
CA LEU A 312 11.83 -10.91 -29.31
C LEU A 312 13.03 -11.73 -28.86
N HIS A 313 14.15 -11.54 -29.50
CA HIS A 313 15.41 -12.21 -29.20
C HIS A 313 16.56 -11.20 -29.05
N TYR A 314 17.64 -11.65 -28.40
CA TYR A 314 18.89 -10.91 -28.27
C TYR A 314 19.96 -11.53 -29.16
N PHE A 315 20.69 -10.67 -29.89
CA PHE A 315 21.88 -11.12 -30.62
C PHE A 315 23.14 -10.87 -29.78
N ASP A 316 23.75 -11.93 -29.31
CA ASP A 316 25.02 -11.86 -28.59
C ASP A 316 26.17 -11.72 -29.60
N GLN A 317 26.78 -10.54 -29.64
CA GLN A 317 27.88 -10.23 -30.58
C GLN A 317 29.17 -11.03 -30.27
N GLU A 318 29.37 -11.39 -29.00
CA GLU A 318 30.57 -12.14 -28.57
C GLU A 318 30.45 -13.60 -28.96
N GLN A 319 29.27 -14.19 -28.73
CA GLN A 319 28.98 -15.61 -29.08
C GLN A 319 28.50 -15.80 -30.51
N LYS A 320 28.18 -14.69 -31.21
CA LYS A 320 27.56 -14.70 -32.56
C LYS A 320 26.31 -15.58 -32.62
N LYS A 321 25.47 -15.51 -31.59
CA LYS A 321 24.31 -16.36 -31.40
C LYS A 321 23.07 -15.56 -31.01
N HIS A 322 21.92 -15.95 -31.57
CA HIS A 322 20.62 -15.48 -31.10
C HIS A 322 20.08 -16.36 -29.99
N TYR A 323 19.47 -15.76 -28.97
CA TYR A 323 18.68 -16.49 -27.97
C TYR A 323 17.62 -15.54 -27.35
N VAL A 324 16.60 -16.13 -26.74
CA VAL A 324 15.61 -15.41 -25.96
C VAL A 324 16.15 -15.26 -24.54
N PRO A 325 16.28 -14.02 -24.00
CA PRO A 325 16.73 -13.81 -22.63
C PRO A 325 15.79 -14.45 -21.60
N TYR A 326 16.34 -14.78 -20.44
CA TYR A 326 15.55 -15.09 -19.25
C TYR A 326 15.24 -13.80 -18.51
N VAL A 327 14.12 -13.79 -17.78
CA VAL A 327 13.58 -12.60 -17.13
C VAL A 327 13.45 -12.82 -15.64
N ILE A 328 13.92 -11.84 -14.86
CA ILE A 328 13.67 -11.72 -13.43
C ILE A 328 12.75 -10.53 -13.21
N GLU A 329 11.62 -10.77 -12.56
CA GLU A 329 10.55 -9.80 -12.33
C GLU A 329 10.39 -9.47 -10.83
N PRO A 330 10.98 -8.40 -10.30
CA PRO A 330 10.53 -7.79 -9.08
C PRO A 330 9.28 -6.94 -9.34
N SER A 331 8.17 -7.23 -8.64
CA SER A 331 6.89 -6.54 -8.79
C SER A 331 6.31 -6.14 -7.43
N ALA A 332 6.17 -4.85 -7.20
CA ALA A 332 5.59 -4.27 -5.99
C ALA A 332 4.38 -3.40 -6.28
N GLY A 333 3.35 -3.48 -5.44
CA GLY A 333 2.24 -2.52 -5.46
C GLY A 333 2.64 -1.22 -4.75
N ALA A 334 2.60 -0.07 -5.45
CA ALA A 334 2.89 1.23 -4.83
C ALA A 334 1.91 1.56 -3.69
N ASP A 335 0.65 1.16 -3.83
CA ASP A 335 -0.40 1.32 -2.82
C ASP A 335 -0.11 0.44 -1.59
N ARG A 336 0.29 -0.81 -1.81
CA ARG A 336 0.64 -1.78 -0.76
C ARG A 336 1.92 -1.38 -0.03
N ALA A 337 2.96 -0.94 -0.76
CA ALA A 337 4.19 -0.40 -0.18
C ALA A 337 3.93 0.85 0.68
N THR A 338 3.09 1.78 0.18
CA THR A 338 2.68 2.96 0.94
C THR A 338 1.95 2.59 2.24
N LEU A 339 1.06 1.59 2.20
CA LEU A 339 0.38 1.08 3.38
C LEU A 339 1.37 0.45 4.37
N ALA A 340 2.33 -0.35 3.89
CA ALA A 340 3.36 -0.97 4.72
C ALA A 340 4.21 0.08 5.45
N PHE A 341 4.67 1.12 4.75
CA PHE A 341 5.39 2.24 5.36
C PHE A 341 4.55 2.99 6.39
N LEU A 342 3.24 3.19 6.15
CA LEU A 342 2.35 3.80 7.14
C LEU A 342 2.19 2.93 8.39
N CYS A 343 2.01 1.62 8.21
CA CYS A 343 1.87 0.67 9.31
C CYS A 343 3.16 0.59 10.14
N ASP A 344 4.31 0.54 9.47
CA ASP A 344 5.61 0.42 10.13
C ASP A 344 6.00 1.69 10.88
N ALA A 345 5.68 2.86 10.31
CA ALA A 345 5.98 4.16 10.90
C ALA A 345 5.06 4.51 12.08
N TYR A 346 3.89 3.90 12.17
CA TYR A 346 2.91 4.24 13.20
C TYR A 346 3.38 3.82 14.60
N HIS A 347 3.36 4.77 15.52
CA HIS A 347 3.67 4.55 16.92
C HIS A 347 2.80 5.41 17.83
N ASP A 348 2.08 4.76 18.75
CA ASP A 348 1.39 5.42 19.85
C ASP A 348 2.11 5.17 21.17
N SER A 349 2.24 6.21 21.95
CA SER A 349 2.87 6.15 23.28
C SER A 349 2.10 6.96 24.31
N LEU A 350 2.09 6.44 25.54
CA LEU A 350 1.72 7.21 26.72
C LEU A 350 2.90 8.10 27.10
N VAL A 351 2.72 9.43 27.06
CA VAL A 351 3.78 10.38 27.39
C VAL A 351 3.73 10.84 28.85
N LYS A 352 2.56 10.70 29.49
CA LYS A 352 2.34 11.02 30.88
C LYS A 352 1.16 10.20 31.40
N GLU A 353 1.28 9.60 32.57
CA GLU A 353 0.16 8.90 33.20
C GLU A 353 -0.98 9.86 33.55
N PRO A 354 -2.23 9.53 33.17
CA PRO A 354 -3.39 10.31 33.60
C PRO A 354 -3.67 10.08 35.08
N PRO A 355 -4.40 10.99 35.74
CA PRO A 355 -4.83 10.83 37.12
C PRO A 355 -5.57 9.50 37.33
N ALA A 356 -5.36 8.86 38.46
CA ALA A 356 -5.99 7.57 38.78
C ALA A 356 -7.54 7.63 38.74
N GLU A 357 -8.12 8.75 39.15
CA GLU A 357 -9.57 8.99 39.11
C GLU A 357 -10.09 9.01 37.66
N ASP A 358 -9.40 9.72 36.77
CA ASP A 358 -9.78 9.79 35.35
C ASP A 358 -9.62 8.42 34.68
N THR A 359 -8.55 7.69 35.02
CA THR A 359 -8.32 6.33 34.55
C THR A 359 -9.42 5.37 35.00
N ALA A 360 -9.84 5.43 36.27
CA ALA A 360 -10.91 4.60 36.81
C ALA A 360 -12.25 4.90 36.12
N LYS A 361 -12.59 6.19 35.99
CA LYS A 361 -13.81 6.62 35.29
C LYS A 361 -13.86 6.18 33.83
N LEU A 362 -12.73 6.28 33.13
CA LEU A 362 -12.63 5.83 31.74
C LEU A 362 -12.76 4.32 31.63
N ARG A 363 -12.15 3.55 32.55
CA ARG A 363 -12.27 2.10 32.61
C ARG A 363 -13.73 1.68 32.77
N ASP A 364 -14.46 2.25 33.71
CA ASP A 364 -15.89 1.97 33.92
C ASP A 364 -16.73 2.22 32.66
N LEU A 365 -16.43 3.31 31.92
CA LEU A 365 -17.12 3.64 30.68
C LEU A 365 -16.81 2.62 29.57
N VAL A 366 -15.57 2.17 29.43
CA VAL A 366 -15.16 1.20 28.42
C VAL A 366 -15.73 -0.19 28.72
N GLU A 367 -15.76 -0.59 30.00
CA GLU A 367 -16.44 -1.84 30.42
C GLU A 367 -17.95 -1.79 30.18
N ASN A 368 -18.59 -0.64 30.45
CA ASN A 368 -20.00 -0.42 30.13
C ASN A 368 -20.25 -0.51 28.62
N PHE A 369 -19.34 0.01 27.80
CA PHE A 369 -19.41 -0.16 26.36
C PHE A 369 -19.32 -1.64 25.95
N ALA A 370 -18.36 -2.41 26.48
CA ALA A 370 -18.23 -3.85 26.21
C ALA A 370 -19.52 -4.61 26.55
N ARG A 371 -20.12 -4.33 27.72
CA ARG A 371 -21.42 -4.92 28.13
C ARG A 371 -22.55 -4.53 27.19
N SER A 372 -22.56 -3.27 26.69
CA SER A 372 -23.58 -2.79 25.76
C SER A 372 -23.47 -3.44 24.39
N VAL A 373 -22.26 -3.67 23.90
CA VAL A 373 -21.97 -4.45 22.69
C VAL A 373 -22.55 -5.87 22.83
N GLY A 374 -22.26 -6.53 23.96
CA GLY A 374 -22.73 -7.88 24.23
C GLY A 374 -24.26 -8.05 24.18
N ARG A 375 -25.01 -7.02 24.60
CA ARG A 375 -26.49 -7.02 24.67
C ARG A 375 -27.18 -6.54 23.37
N ARG A 376 -26.43 -6.02 22.39
CA ARG A 376 -27.03 -5.43 21.20
C ARG A 376 -27.56 -6.49 20.24
N GLU A 377 -28.87 -6.44 19.96
CA GLU A 377 -29.52 -7.29 18.97
C GLU A 377 -29.28 -6.77 17.56
N GLY A 378 -29.24 -7.67 16.56
CA GLY A 378 -29.10 -7.31 15.13
C GLY A 378 -27.68 -6.89 14.70
N MET A 379 -26.67 -6.96 15.59
CA MET A 379 -25.28 -6.77 15.22
C MET A 379 -24.68 -8.08 14.72
N ASP A 380 -23.83 -8.01 13.67
CA ASP A 380 -23.07 -9.16 13.18
C ASP A 380 -22.23 -9.78 14.30
N ALA A 381 -22.18 -11.12 14.36
CA ALA A 381 -21.55 -11.85 15.46
C ALA A 381 -20.04 -11.58 15.53
N ASP A 382 -19.35 -11.52 14.38
CA ASP A 382 -17.91 -11.29 14.33
C ASP A 382 -17.56 -9.85 14.74
N VAL A 383 -18.38 -8.87 14.29
CA VAL A 383 -18.24 -7.46 14.72
C VAL A 383 -18.46 -7.34 16.23
N LYS A 384 -19.47 -8.02 16.77
CA LYS A 384 -19.79 -8.01 18.20
C LYS A 384 -18.63 -8.57 19.03
N GLN A 385 -18.12 -9.72 18.65
CA GLN A 385 -16.99 -10.38 19.32
C GLN A 385 -15.72 -9.49 19.26
N ARG A 386 -15.40 -8.93 18.12
CA ARG A 386 -14.25 -8.03 17.91
C ARG A 386 -14.33 -6.79 18.80
N LEU A 387 -15.46 -6.08 18.80
CA LEU A 387 -15.63 -4.86 19.58
C LEU A 387 -15.61 -5.13 21.09
N GLN A 388 -16.22 -6.24 21.52
CA GLN A 388 -16.25 -6.63 22.93
C GLN A 388 -14.84 -6.99 23.42
N ALA A 389 -14.13 -7.83 22.70
CA ALA A 389 -12.76 -8.23 23.04
C ALA A 389 -11.79 -7.02 23.07
N ALA A 390 -11.91 -6.11 22.08
CA ALA A 390 -11.10 -4.89 22.06
C ALA A 390 -11.36 -3.99 23.28
N ALA A 391 -12.62 -3.78 23.64
CA ALA A 391 -12.99 -2.95 24.79
C ALA A 391 -12.53 -3.58 26.12
N GLU A 392 -12.69 -4.88 26.31
CA GLU A 392 -12.23 -5.60 27.49
C GLU A 392 -10.72 -5.54 27.66
N ALA A 393 -9.96 -5.73 26.57
CA ALA A 393 -8.50 -5.62 26.57
C ALA A 393 -8.03 -4.19 26.91
N ILE A 394 -8.71 -3.16 26.36
CA ILE A 394 -8.42 -1.76 26.65
C ILE A 394 -8.69 -1.47 28.14
N ALA A 395 -9.85 -1.85 28.66
CA ALA A 395 -10.22 -1.61 30.05
C ALA A 395 -9.24 -2.26 31.04
N ALA A 396 -8.85 -3.50 30.77
CA ALA A 396 -7.89 -4.25 31.60
C ALA A 396 -6.50 -3.60 31.61
N GLY A 397 -6.05 -3.04 30.48
CA GLY A 397 -4.71 -2.50 30.32
C GLY A 397 -4.56 -1.00 30.60
N LEU A 398 -5.64 -0.25 30.92
CA LEU A 398 -5.55 1.18 31.24
C LEU A 398 -4.65 1.45 32.47
N PRO A 399 -3.80 2.51 32.44
CA PRO A 399 -3.73 3.58 31.42
C PRO A 399 -2.86 3.28 30.21
N ALA A 400 -2.06 2.21 30.20
CA ALA A 400 -1.11 1.90 29.13
C ALA A 400 -1.80 1.71 27.76
N THR A 401 -3.04 1.26 27.73
CA THR A 401 -3.86 1.05 26.51
C THR A 401 -4.63 2.30 26.07
N LEU A 402 -4.43 3.46 26.72
CA LEU A 402 -5.09 4.71 26.33
C LEU A 402 -4.85 5.08 24.83
N PRO A 403 -3.66 4.89 24.25
CA PRO A 403 -3.47 5.09 22.81
C PRO A 403 -4.37 4.20 21.94
N THR A 404 -4.55 2.94 22.32
CA THR A 404 -5.38 1.97 21.57
C THR A 404 -6.88 2.33 21.61
N LEU A 405 -7.32 3.02 22.67
CA LEU A 405 -8.70 3.50 22.80
C LEU A 405 -9.11 4.43 21.66
N ILE A 406 -8.17 5.22 21.10
CA ILE A 406 -8.43 6.12 19.98
C ILE A 406 -8.98 5.33 18.78
N GLY A 407 -8.36 4.20 18.44
CA GLY A 407 -8.83 3.32 17.37
C GLY A 407 -10.25 2.79 17.61
N LEU A 408 -10.56 2.41 18.85
CA LEU A 408 -11.92 1.97 19.19
C LEU A 408 -12.94 3.11 19.10
N MET A 409 -12.58 4.32 19.52
CA MET A 409 -13.45 5.50 19.42
C MET A 409 -13.73 5.89 17.96
N ASP A 410 -12.83 5.59 17.04
CA ASP A 410 -12.97 5.90 15.63
C ASP A 410 -13.67 4.78 14.82
N ASP A 411 -13.90 3.62 15.43
CA ASP A 411 -14.59 2.51 14.79
C ASP A 411 -16.05 2.85 14.46
N ALA A 412 -16.45 2.61 13.21
CA ALA A 412 -17.77 2.98 12.70
C ALA A 412 -18.91 2.19 13.37
N ASP A 413 -18.68 0.92 13.71
CA ASP A 413 -19.67 0.06 14.36
C ASP A 413 -19.76 0.37 15.85
N ALA A 414 -18.63 0.67 16.50
CA ALA A 414 -18.60 1.14 17.87
C ALA A 414 -19.39 2.43 18.05
N ASN A 415 -19.30 3.35 17.10
CA ASN A 415 -20.03 4.63 17.12
C ASN A 415 -21.56 4.50 16.96
N LYS A 416 -22.08 3.36 16.54
CA LYS A 416 -23.51 3.05 16.53
C LYS A 416 -24.06 2.75 17.93
N ILE A 417 -23.21 2.64 18.94
CA ILE A 417 -23.55 2.32 20.32
C ILE A 417 -23.53 3.61 21.16
N GLU A 418 -24.65 3.93 21.79
CA GLU A 418 -24.83 5.22 22.49
C GLU A 418 -23.78 5.47 23.59
N VAL A 419 -23.34 4.41 24.30
CA VAL A 419 -22.32 4.51 25.35
C VAL A 419 -20.98 5.02 24.78
N MET A 420 -20.68 4.75 23.50
CA MET A 420 -19.45 5.24 22.86
C MET A 420 -19.34 6.77 22.88
N LYS A 421 -20.45 7.50 22.83
CA LYS A 421 -20.44 8.98 22.94
C LYS A 421 -19.84 9.43 24.28
N LYS A 422 -20.14 8.70 25.38
CA LYS A 422 -19.60 9.00 26.71
C LYS A 422 -18.13 8.60 26.81
N VAL A 423 -17.76 7.43 26.26
CA VAL A 423 -16.37 7.00 26.17
C VAL A 423 -15.54 8.01 25.41
N ARG A 424 -16.04 8.49 24.26
CA ARG A 424 -15.38 9.50 23.43
C ARG A 424 -15.19 10.81 24.19
N GLY A 425 -16.24 11.35 24.81
CA GLY A 425 -16.16 12.64 25.52
C GLY A 425 -15.13 12.69 26.66
N VAL A 426 -14.90 11.56 27.35
CA VAL A 426 -13.88 11.46 28.40
C VAL A 426 -12.54 11.00 27.83
N GLY A 427 -12.55 10.01 26.95
CA GLY A 427 -11.35 9.40 26.37
C GLY A 427 -10.54 10.36 25.50
N GLU A 428 -11.19 11.15 24.64
CA GLU A 428 -10.51 12.14 23.79
C GLU A 428 -9.75 13.18 24.62
N LYS A 429 -10.40 13.70 25.66
CA LYS A 429 -9.75 14.68 26.54
C LYS A 429 -8.52 14.12 27.22
N ILE A 430 -8.62 12.91 27.78
CA ILE A 430 -7.51 12.24 28.45
C ILE A 430 -6.42 11.89 27.42
N ALA A 431 -6.80 11.34 26.27
CA ALA A 431 -5.85 10.99 25.22
C ALA A 431 -5.08 12.22 24.69
N GLU A 432 -5.77 13.33 24.42
CA GLU A 432 -5.14 14.57 23.95
C GLU A 432 -4.04 15.08 24.90
N GLU A 433 -4.22 14.91 26.20
CA GLU A 433 -3.27 15.39 27.22
C GLU A 433 -2.14 14.39 27.51
N HIS A 434 -2.39 13.09 27.36
CA HIS A 434 -1.52 12.03 27.90
C HIS A 434 -0.90 11.10 26.85
N THR A 435 -1.36 11.12 25.57
CA THR A 435 -0.81 10.27 24.50
C THR A 435 -0.12 11.09 23.41
N ARG A 436 0.73 10.43 22.67
CA ARG A 436 1.39 10.96 21.47
C ARG A 436 1.37 9.92 20.37
N THR A 437 0.68 10.24 19.27
CA THR A 437 0.75 9.47 18.02
C THR A 437 1.84 10.06 17.13
N VAL A 438 2.70 9.21 16.59
CA VAL A 438 3.80 9.61 15.70
C VAL A 438 3.83 8.68 14.50
N LEU A 439 4.00 9.23 13.31
CA LEU A 439 4.46 8.49 12.14
C LEU A 439 5.98 8.69 11.98
N HIS A 440 6.76 7.67 12.33
CA HIS A 440 8.21 7.66 12.18
C HIS A 440 8.63 7.40 10.73
N LEU A 441 8.02 8.13 9.79
CA LEU A 441 8.38 8.03 8.38
C LEU A 441 9.82 8.47 8.14
N HIS A 442 10.53 7.72 7.30
CA HIS A 442 11.84 8.16 6.81
C HIS A 442 11.70 9.56 6.17
N PRO A 443 12.64 10.50 6.39
CA PRO A 443 12.51 11.88 5.90
C PRO A 443 12.24 11.99 4.39
N ARG A 444 12.81 11.10 3.58
CA ARG A 444 12.55 11.03 2.12
C ARG A 444 11.13 10.61 1.77
N LEU A 445 10.42 9.93 2.67
CA LEU A 445 9.04 9.47 2.45
C LEU A 445 8.01 10.45 3.02
N ALA A 446 8.37 11.28 4.00
CA ALA A 446 7.47 12.19 4.68
C ALA A 446 6.71 13.10 3.70
N PRO A 447 5.36 13.24 3.85
CA PRO A 447 4.55 14.09 2.97
C PRO A 447 4.95 15.57 3.03
N LEU A 448 5.35 16.03 4.20
CA LEU A 448 5.91 17.36 4.46
C LEU A 448 7.31 17.19 5.03
N THR A 449 8.25 17.96 4.51
CA THR A 449 9.64 17.91 4.99
C THR A 449 9.81 18.72 6.27
N VAL A 450 9.15 19.87 6.35
CA VAL A 450 9.32 20.80 7.46
C VAL A 450 8.08 21.65 7.68
N ALA A 451 7.77 21.93 8.96
CA ALA A 451 6.73 22.86 9.33
C ALA A 451 7.33 24.09 10.04
N VAL A 452 6.78 25.27 9.76
CA VAL A 452 7.26 26.55 10.32
C VAL A 452 6.16 27.22 11.13
N PHE A 453 6.43 27.56 12.38
CA PHE A 453 5.47 28.14 13.30
C PHE A 453 5.99 29.45 13.88
N PRO A 454 5.17 30.52 13.98
CA PRO A 454 5.47 31.64 14.85
C PRO A 454 5.11 31.26 16.29
N LEU A 455 5.98 31.57 17.26
CA LEU A 455 5.70 31.35 18.69
C LEU A 455 4.42 32.07 19.15
N LYS A 456 4.16 33.26 18.59
CA LYS A 456 2.96 34.05 18.83
C LYS A 456 2.35 34.51 17.50
N ARG A 457 1.14 34.06 17.22
CA ARG A 457 0.36 34.47 16.03
C ARG A 457 -0.03 35.94 15.98
N ASN A 458 -0.07 36.61 17.14
CA ASN A 458 -0.48 38.02 17.28
C ASN A 458 0.71 38.99 17.17
N GLU A 459 1.93 38.52 16.92
CA GLU A 459 3.11 39.33 16.68
C GLU A 459 3.43 39.37 15.19
N PRO A 460 3.10 40.44 14.46
CA PRO A 460 3.24 40.49 12.99
C PRO A 460 4.65 40.20 12.51
N ARG A 461 5.70 40.65 13.23
CA ARG A 461 7.10 40.42 12.84
C ARG A 461 7.50 38.96 12.87
N LEU A 462 6.99 38.17 13.85
CA LEU A 462 7.23 36.72 13.92
C LEU A 462 6.48 36.00 12.79
N VAL A 463 5.26 36.41 12.49
CA VAL A 463 4.45 35.84 11.39
C VAL A 463 5.10 36.11 10.04
N GLU A 464 5.54 37.34 9.78
CA GLU A 464 6.22 37.70 8.53
C GLU A 464 7.51 36.91 8.35
N LEU A 465 8.36 36.84 9.38
CA LEU A 465 9.59 36.07 9.36
C LEU A 465 9.33 34.58 9.11
N ALA A 466 8.35 33.98 9.81
CA ALA A 466 8.00 32.57 9.64
C ALA A 466 7.48 32.26 8.22
N ARG A 467 6.66 33.14 7.64
CA ARG A 467 6.20 33.03 6.24
C ARG A 467 7.35 33.20 5.24
N GLY A 468 8.29 34.10 5.52
CA GLY A 468 9.51 34.29 4.74
C GLY A 468 10.35 33.00 4.71
N ILE A 469 10.65 32.43 5.90
CA ILE A 469 11.39 31.17 6.04
C ILE A 469 10.71 30.03 5.27
N LYS A 470 9.38 29.88 5.44
CA LYS A 470 8.60 28.88 4.69
C LYS A 470 8.78 29.06 3.18
N GLY A 471 8.72 30.28 2.68
CA GLY A 471 8.92 30.60 1.27
C GLY A 471 10.33 30.27 0.77
N ASP A 472 11.36 30.57 1.58
CA ASP A 472 12.77 30.25 1.25
C ASP A 472 12.99 28.75 1.17
N LEU A 473 12.46 27.97 2.11
CA LEU A 473 12.54 26.51 2.12
C LEU A 473 11.83 25.90 0.90
N GLN A 474 10.68 26.46 0.50
CA GLN A 474 9.99 26.01 -0.71
C GLN A 474 10.80 26.31 -1.97
N ARG A 475 11.44 27.48 -2.09
CA ARG A 475 12.34 27.82 -3.20
C ARG A 475 13.56 26.91 -3.24
N ALA A 476 14.03 26.45 -2.09
CA ALA A 476 15.09 25.45 -1.98
C ALA A 476 14.65 24.01 -2.33
N GLY A 477 13.38 23.80 -2.71
CA GLY A 477 12.84 22.49 -3.11
C GLY A 477 12.31 21.63 -1.95
N LEU A 478 12.22 22.19 -0.73
CA LEU A 478 11.65 21.50 0.41
C LEU A 478 10.14 21.71 0.48
N ARG A 479 9.39 20.66 0.83
CA ARG A 479 7.96 20.78 1.07
C ARG A 479 7.72 21.35 2.46
N ALA A 480 7.61 22.67 2.56
CA ALA A 480 7.41 23.41 3.79
C ALA A 480 5.96 23.86 3.97
N VAL A 481 5.44 23.79 5.20
CA VAL A 481 4.12 24.29 5.59
C VAL A 481 4.26 25.35 6.69
N TYR A 482 3.33 26.30 6.71
CA TYR A 482 3.17 27.29 7.79
C TYR A 482 1.87 27.00 8.54
N ASP A 483 1.90 27.00 9.87
CA ASP A 483 0.72 26.85 10.71
C ASP A 483 0.82 27.78 11.94
N ASP A 484 -0.24 28.51 12.25
CA ASP A 484 -0.39 29.39 13.43
C ASP A 484 -1.73 29.16 14.14
N THR A 485 -2.44 28.08 13.82
CA THR A 485 -3.82 27.83 14.23
C THR A 485 -3.96 27.24 15.64
N GLY A 486 -2.87 27.14 16.40
CA GLY A 486 -2.89 26.56 17.74
C GLY A 486 -1.69 26.95 18.59
N ALA A 487 -1.69 26.48 19.85
CA ALA A 487 -0.51 26.56 20.71
C ALA A 487 0.61 25.68 20.16
N ILE A 488 1.86 26.07 20.37
CA ILE A 488 3.05 25.44 19.80
C ILE A 488 3.11 23.92 20.04
N GLY A 489 2.74 23.46 21.22
CA GLY A 489 2.69 22.04 21.54
C GLY A 489 1.66 21.25 20.72
N LYS A 490 0.49 21.86 20.42
CA LYS A 490 -0.53 21.26 19.53
C LYS A 490 -0.04 21.22 18.08
N LEU A 491 0.68 22.25 17.65
CA LEU A 491 1.25 22.31 16.30
C LEU A 491 2.30 21.21 16.10
N TYR A 492 3.19 21.01 17.08
CA TYR A 492 4.14 19.89 17.05
C TYR A 492 3.45 18.53 16.98
N ARG A 493 2.44 18.26 17.82
CA ARG A 493 1.69 16.99 17.80
C ARG A 493 1.02 16.72 16.46
N ARG A 494 0.45 17.75 15.81
CA ARG A 494 -0.13 17.62 14.46
C ARG A 494 0.90 17.16 13.44
N GLN A 495 2.12 17.69 13.52
CA GLN A 495 3.20 17.31 12.62
C GLN A 495 3.76 15.93 12.94
N ASP A 496 3.85 15.58 14.22
CA ASP A 496 4.22 14.22 14.64
C ASP A 496 3.26 13.17 14.05
N GLU A 497 1.94 13.42 14.12
CA GLU A 497 0.90 12.51 13.58
C GLU A 497 0.92 12.36 12.04
N ILE A 498 1.46 13.31 11.30
CA ILE A 498 1.56 13.22 9.84
C ILE A 498 2.97 12.90 9.36
N GLY A 499 3.89 12.70 10.31
CA GLY A 499 5.24 12.23 10.02
C GLY A 499 6.21 13.29 9.51
N THR A 500 5.94 14.59 9.74
CA THR A 500 6.87 15.68 9.38
C THR A 500 8.14 15.57 10.22
N PRO A 501 9.33 15.36 9.63
CA PRO A 501 10.54 15.10 10.41
C PRO A 501 11.05 16.30 11.19
N TRP A 502 10.83 17.51 10.70
CA TRP A 502 11.37 18.72 11.35
C TRP A 502 10.33 19.82 11.50
N CYS A 503 10.42 20.53 12.63
CA CYS A 503 9.61 21.70 12.87
C CYS A 503 10.50 22.89 13.25
N ILE A 504 10.22 24.05 12.66
CA ILE A 504 10.90 25.32 12.91
C ILE A 504 9.99 26.21 13.73
N THR A 505 10.45 26.70 14.88
CA THR A 505 9.76 27.73 15.66
C THR A 505 10.52 29.05 15.58
N VAL A 506 9.79 30.08 15.19
CA VAL A 506 10.25 31.47 15.12
C VAL A 506 9.78 32.19 16.38
N ASP A 507 10.71 32.66 17.19
CA ASP A 507 10.49 33.33 18.46
C ASP A 507 11.07 34.76 18.47
N PHE A 508 10.99 35.46 19.62
CA PHE A 508 11.49 36.82 19.72
C PHE A 508 13.02 36.91 19.54
N GLN A 509 13.75 35.92 20.01
CA GLN A 509 15.19 35.84 19.81
C GLN A 509 15.55 35.74 18.31
N SER A 510 14.69 35.12 17.52
CA SER A 510 14.89 35.00 16.05
C SER A 510 14.92 36.34 15.34
N LEU A 511 14.24 37.39 15.92
CA LEU A 511 14.28 38.75 15.39
C LEU A 511 15.60 39.46 15.69
N GLU A 512 16.29 39.06 16.75
CA GLU A 512 17.52 39.71 17.25
C GLU A 512 18.77 39.05 16.61
N ASP A 513 18.90 37.74 16.71
CA ASP A 513 20.12 37.01 16.36
C ASP A 513 20.02 36.23 15.03
N LYS A 514 18.87 36.28 14.34
CA LYS A 514 18.60 35.54 13.09
C LYS A 514 18.82 34.04 13.21
N THR A 515 18.48 33.46 14.35
CA THR A 515 18.44 32.02 14.56
C THR A 515 16.99 31.56 14.79
N VAL A 516 16.70 30.29 14.61
CA VAL A 516 15.39 29.68 14.89
C VAL A 516 15.56 28.40 15.67
N THR A 517 14.51 27.96 16.35
CA THR A 517 14.51 26.65 16.98
C THR A 517 14.11 25.58 15.95
N LEU A 518 15.01 24.64 15.70
CA LEU A 518 14.75 23.43 14.90
C LEU A 518 14.48 22.27 15.85
N ARG A 519 13.29 21.65 15.74
CA ARG A 519 12.89 20.47 16.51
C ARG A 519 12.90 19.24 15.60
N ASP A 520 13.55 18.21 16.07
CA ASP A 520 13.49 16.89 15.46
C ASP A 520 12.28 16.10 15.99
N ARG A 521 11.53 15.44 15.11
CA ARG A 521 10.31 14.67 15.44
C ARG A 521 10.61 13.49 16.36
N ASP A 522 11.65 12.72 16.04
CA ASP A 522 11.89 11.41 16.68
C ASP A 522 12.52 11.57 18.05
N SER A 523 13.55 12.36 18.16
CA SER A 523 14.23 12.63 19.44
C SER A 523 13.55 13.69 20.30
N MET A 524 12.64 14.49 19.71
CA MET A 524 12.06 15.71 20.29
C MET A 524 13.09 16.78 20.70
N GLN A 525 14.36 16.58 20.39
CA GLN A 525 15.41 17.56 20.68
C GLN A 525 15.20 18.85 19.89
N GLN A 526 15.58 19.93 20.49
CA GLN A 526 15.47 21.28 19.93
C GLN A 526 16.87 21.91 19.94
N GLU A 527 17.27 22.44 18.81
CA GLU A 527 18.54 23.13 18.63
C GLU A 527 18.32 24.52 18.01
N ARG A 528 19.21 25.46 18.32
CA ARG A 528 19.21 26.77 17.65
C ARG A 528 20.03 26.66 16.37
N ALA A 529 19.46 27.10 15.26
CA ALA A 529 20.11 27.05 13.95
C ALA A 529 20.02 28.41 13.24
N PRO A 530 21.11 28.87 12.59
CA PRO A 530 21.10 30.11 11.82
C PRO A 530 20.14 30.02 10.62
N LEU A 531 19.40 31.10 10.35
CA LEU A 531 18.42 31.15 9.25
C LEU A 531 19.04 30.79 7.88
N GLY A 532 20.25 31.28 7.61
CA GLY A 532 20.92 31.01 6.33
C GLY A 532 21.36 29.57 6.12
N GLU A 533 21.46 28.77 7.18
CA GLU A 533 21.96 27.40 7.13
C GLU A 533 20.85 26.34 7.15
N ILE A 534 19.63 26.72 7.51
CA ILE A 534 18.49 25.79 7.67
C ILE A 534 18.21 25.02 6.39
N GLY A 535 18.06 25.70 5.25
CA GLY A 535 17.78 25.07 3.97
C GLY A 535 18.85 24.05 3.56
N PRO A 536 20.14 24.44 3.49
CA PRO A 536 21.24 23.51 3.24
C PRO A 536 21.32 22.34 4.22
N THR A 537 21.12 22.58 5.51
CA THR A 537 21.12 21.54 6.56
C THR A 537 20.03 20.51 6.34
N LEU A 538 18.78 20.93 6.08
CA LEU A 538 17.68 20.02 5.85
C LEU A 538 17.84 19.25 4.53
N LEU A 539 18.36 19.87 3.48
CA LEU A 539 18.67 19.20 2.21
C LEU A 539 19.77 18.14 2.39
N ALA A 540 20.78 18.41 3.21
CA ALA A 540 21.82 17.43 3.51
C ALA A 540 21.28 16.21 4.30
N ARG A 541 20.33 16.44 5.22
CA ARG A 541 19.67 15.36 6.00
C ARG A 541 18.70 14.51 5.15
N LEU A 542 18.30 14.96 3.95
CA LEU A 542 17.46 14.21 3.01
C LEU A 542 18.28 13.30 2.06
N ARG A 543 19.57 13.49 1.96
CA ARG A 543 20.46 12.66 1.13
C ARG A 543 20.73 11.32 1.79
#